data_0fef9c56e8ef53cd34ab4e9fbb23cc24
#
_entry.id   0fef9c56e8ef53cd34ab4e9fbb23cc24
#
_cell.length_a   1.000
_cell.length_b   1.000
_cell.length_c   1.000
_cell.angle_alpha   90.00
_cell.angle_beta   90.00
_cell.angle_gamma   90.00
#
_symmetry.space_group_name_H-M   'P 1'
#
loop_
_entity.id
_entity.type
_entity.pdbx_description
1 polymer ?
#
loop_
_entity_poly.entity_id
_entity_poly.type
_entity_poly.pdbx_seq_one_letter_code
_entity_poly.pdbx_strand_id
1 'polypeptide(L)'
;MMKQRTSIFSLLLGILLSTNGYAQKGIMRLTQQTLMHEVRETPSPLNGQHITVNPPRFMWPDKFPHLGAVLDGVEEEDYKPEVTYRIRIARDPEFKSEVITAERKWAFFNPFKLFEKGKLYWQHAYVNKEGKEELSPVYHFYID
;
A
#
# COMPACT_ATOMS: atom_id res chain seq x y z
N MET A 1 10.14 21.39 -54.06
CA MET A 1 11.06 21.66 -52.92
C MET A 1 10.35 22.04 -51.59
N MET A 2 9.04 21.89 -51.48
CA MET A 2 8.27 22.23 -50.28
C MET A 2 7.70 21.02 -49.47
N LYS A 3 8.07 19.79 -49.81
CA LYS A 3 7.50 18.56 -49.17
C LYS A 3 8.33 17.95 -48.04
N GLN A 4 9.50 18.49 -47.71
CA GLN A 4 10.38 17.88 -46.70
C GLN A 4 10.34 18.55 -45.31
N ARG A 5 9.68 19.70 -45.13
CA ARG A 5 9.66 20.40 -43.85
C ARG A 5 8.58 19.95 -42.86
N THR A 6 7.54 19.28 -43.33
CA THR A 6 6.43 18.83 -42.49
C THR A 6 6.73 17.52 -41.75
N SER A 7 7.65 16.70 -42.26
CA SER A 7 7.95 15.38 -41.65
C SER A 7 8.80 15.49 -40.37
N ILE A 8 9.69 16.46 -40.32
CA ILE A 8 10.59 16.62 -39.14
C ILE A 8 9.86 17.19 -37.93
N PHE A 9 8.89 18.07 -38.18
CA PHE A 9 8.09 18.65 -37.07
C PHE A 9 7.15 17.65 -36.43
N SER A 10 6.56 16.72 -37.18
CA SER A 10 5.72 15.65 -36.65
C SER A 10 6.50 14.62 -35.83
N LEU A 11 7.76 14.34 -36.23
CA LEU A 11 8.62 13.42 -35.51
C LEU A 11 9.09 14.01 -34.18
N LEU A 12 9.42 15.29 -34.13
CA LEU A 12 9.81 16.02 -32.90
C LEU A 12 8.65 16.13 -31.90
N LEU A 13 7.42 16.34 -32.36
CA LEU A 13 6.25 16.40 -31.52
C LEU A 13 5.90 15.03 -30.91
N GLY A 14 6.09 13.95 -31.66
CA GLY A 14 5.90 12.58 -31.19
C GLY A 14 6.90 12.18 -30.09
N ILE A 15 8.15 12.62 -30.22
CA ILE A 15 9.20 12.35 -29.22
C ILE A 15 8.94 13.15 -27.92
N LEU A 16 8.48 14.38 -27.99
CA LEU A 16 8.13 15.20 -26.82
C LEU A 16 6.93 14.64 -26.04
N LEU A 17 5.93 14.09 -26.71
CA LEU A 17 4.75 13.46 -26.06
C LEU A 17 5.11 12.13 -25.39
N SER A 18 6.05 11.35 -25.93
CA SER A 18 6.49 10.11 -25.33
C SER A 18 7.33 10.32 -24.06
N THR A 19 8.16 11.34 -24.00
CA THR A 19 8.99 11.66 -22.84
C THR A 19 8.16 12.15 -21.64
N ASN A 20 7.08 12.86 -21.84
CA ASN A 20 6.20 13.32 -20.76
C ASN A 20 5.47 12.17 -20.06
N GLY A 21 5.08 11.12 -20.78
CA GLY A 21 4.43 9.93 -20.19
C GLY A 21 5.37 9.14 -19.26
N TYR A 22 6.63 9.02 -19.61
CA TYR A 22 7.63 8.34 -18.77
C TYR A 22 8.00 9.15 -17.54
N ALA A 23 8.12 10.47 -17.63
CA ALA A 23 8.40 11.34 -16.50
C ALA A 23 7.28 11.33 -15.46
N GLN A 24 6.01 11.35 -15.86
CA GLN A 24 4.87 11.28 -14.95
C GLN A 24 4.78 9.91 -14.23
N LYS A 25 5.01 8.80 -14.92
CA LYS A 25 5.08 7.47 -14.31
C LYS A 25 6.25 7.37 -13.30
N GLY A 26 7.40 7.95 -13.62
CA GLY A 26 8.55 7.99 -12.72
C GLY A 26 8.29 8.80 -11.45
N ILE A 27 7.64 9.95 -11.54
CA ILE A 27 7.29 10.81 -10.40
C ILE A 27 6.26 10.11 -9.49
N MET A 28 5.23 9.47 -10.03
CA MET A 28 4.26 8.69 -9.25
C MET A 28 4.92 7.53 -8.49
N ARG A 29 5.86 6.83 -9.10
CA ARG A 29 6.61 5.74 -8.46
C ARG A 29 7.48 6.23 -7.32
N LEU A 30 8.22 7.32 -7.51
CA LEU A 30 9.04 7.94 -6.46
C LEU A 30 8.17 8.39 -5.27
N THR A 31 6.99 8.94 -5.52
CA THR A 31 6.06 9.36 -4.47
C THR A 31 5.51 8.16 -3.69
N GLN A 32 5.15 7.08 -4.36
CA GLN A 32 4.74 5.84 -3.70
C GLN A 32 5.89 5.22 -2.89
N GLN A 33 7.10 5.18 -3.42
CA GLN A 33 8.27 4.68 -2.71
C GLN A 33 8.60 5.51 -1.48
N THR A 34 8.51 6.83 -1.56
CA THR A 34 8.74 7.74 -0.45
C THR A 34 7.68 7.56 0.64
N LEU A 35 6.40 7.48 0.27
CA LEU A 35 5.30 7.22 1.20
C LEU A 35 5.43 5.86 1.88
N MET A 36 5.84 4.83 1.15
CA MET A 36 6.08 3.50 1.71
C MET A 36 7.33 3.48 2.60
N HIS A 37 8.32 4.31 2.32
CA HIS A 37 9.55 4.38 3.11
C HIS A 37 9.34 5.08 4.46
N GLU A 38 8.54 6.13 4.51
CA GLU A 38 8.23 6.86 5.75
C GLU A 38 7.39 6.05 6.75
N VAL A 39 6.68 5.04 6.28
CA VAL A 39 5.73 4.23 7.06
C VAL A 39 6.36 2.95 7.63
N ARG A 40 7.60 2.62 7.26
CA ARG A 40 8.21 1.31 7.48
C ARG A 40 8.59 0.95 8.91
N GLU A 41 8.71 1.92 9.79
CA GLU A 41 9.29 1.67 11.12
C GLU A 41 8.25 1.47 12.21
N THR A 42 7.06 2.01 12.06
CA THR A 42 6.02 1.94 13.09
C THR A 42 4.66 1.52 12.54
N PRO A 43 3.97 0.58 13.20
CA PRO A 43 2.60 0.24 12.82
C PRO A 43 1.64 1.41 13.12
N SER A 44 0.63 1.56 12.28
CA SER A 44 -0.44 2.55 12.47
C SER A 44 -1.80 1.88 12.30
N PRO A 45 -2.79 2.14 13.15
CA PRO A 45 -2.76 2.97 14.36
C PRO A 45 -1.76 2.48 15.41
N LEU A 46 -1.13 3.42 16.13
CA LEU A 46 -0.26 3.09 17.26
C LEU A 46 -1.07 2.48 18.40
N ASN A 47 -0.41 1.64 19.19
CA ASN A 47 -1.04 1.02 20.36
C ASN A 47 -1.53 2.09 21.34
N GLY A 48 -2.84 2.05 21.65
CA GLY A 48 -3.49 3.04 22.52
C GLY A 48 -3.85 4.37 21.84
N GLN A 49 -3.67 4.50 20.54
CA GLN A 49 -3.96 5.75 19.82
C GLN A 49 -5.46 6.06 19.80
N HIS A 50 -5.79 7.34 20.01
CA HIS A 50 -7.11 7.89 19.74
C HIS A 50 -7.19 8.42 18.31
N ILE A 51 -8.19 8.01 17.56
CA ILE A 51 -8.34 8.27 16.14
C ILE A 51 -9.24 9.47 15.89
N THR A 52 -8.70 10.45 15.19
CA THR A 52 -9.44 11.67 14.79
C THR A 52 -10.01 11.57 13.37
N VAL A 53 -9.52 10.65 12.56
CA VAL A 53 -10.00 10.41 11.18
C VAL A 53 -10.50 8.98 11.07
N ASN A 54 -11.79 8.81 10.86
CA ASN A 54 -12.46 7.51 10.77
C ASN A 54 -12.94 7.25 9.33
N PRO A 55 -12.55 6.14 8.69
CA PRO A 55 -11.70 5.08 9.20
C PRO A 55 -10.22 5.45 9.20
N PRO A 56 -9.41 4.89 10.10
CA PRO A 56 -7.97 5.07 10.05
C PRO A 56 -7.35 4.26 8.92
N ARG A 57 -6.20 4.69 8.46
CA ARG A 57 -5.35 3.89 7.60
C ARG A 57 -4.53 2.93 8.46
N PHE A 58 -4.57 1.64 8.12
CA PHE A 58 -3.71 0.64 8.74
C PHE A 58 -2.43 0.47 7.92
N MET A 59 -1.31 0.47 8.59
CA MET A 59 0.00 0.30 8.00
C MET A 59 0.91 -0.48 8.95
N TRP A 60 1.83 -1.24 8.40
CA TRP A 60 2.80 -2.02 9.17
C TRP A 60 4.13 -2.12 8.44
N PRO A 61 5.21 -2.51 9.13
CA PRO A 61 6.50 -2.69 8.47
C PRO A 61 6.42 -3.69 7.32
N ASP A 62 6.96 -3.30 6.17
CA ASP A 62 7.04 -4.18 5.02
C ASP A 62 8.15 -5.22 5.23
N LYS A 63 7.87 -6.48 4.93
CA LYS A 63 8.86 -7.55 5.00
C LYS A 63 9.97 -7.38 3.96
N PHE A 64 9.65 -6.77 2.81
CA PHE A 64 10.56 -6.55 1.70
C PHE A 64 10.58 -5.09 1.26
N PRO A 65 11.28 -4.23 2.02
CA PRO A 65 11.27 -2.80 1.77
C PRO A 65 11.85 -2.36 0.42
N HIS A 66 12.59 -3.23 -0.28
CA HIS A 66 13.25 -2.91 -1.55
C HIS A 66 12.44 -3.29 -2.80
N LEU A 67 11.23 -3.78 -2.64
CA LEU A 67 10.37 -4.22 -3.74
C LEU A 67 10.05 -3.13 -4.75
N GLY A 68 10.05 -1.86 -4.36
CA GLY A 68 9.83 -0.77 -5.29
C GLY A 68 10.82 -0.73 -6.47
N ALA A 69 12.05 -1.20 -6.27
CA ALA A 69 13.05 -1.29 -7.33
C ALA A 69 12.85 -2.53 -8.25
N VAL A 70 12.24 -3.59 -7.71
CA VAL A 70 11.99 -4.84 -8.45
C VAL A 70 10.74 -4.74 -9.32
N LEU A 71 9.80 -3.87 -8.95
CA LEU A 71 8.53 -3.68 -9.65
C LEU A 71 8.63 -2.74 -10.86
N ASP A 72 9.84 -2.30 -11.21
CA ASP A 72 10.03 -1.45 -12.36
C ASP A 72 9.70 -2.22 -13.65
N GLY A 73 8.56 -1.87 -14.26
CA GLY A 73 8.07 -2.54 -15.46
C GLY A 73 7.12 -3.72 -15.25
N VAL A 74 6.80 -4.08 -14.00
CA VAL A 74 5.78 -5.08 -13.69
C VAL A 74 4.45 -4.39 -13.44
N GLU A 75 3.40 -4.82 -14.14
CA GLU A 75 2.04 -4.37 -13.84
C GLU A 75 1.58 -4.94 -12.49
N GLU A 76 0.79 -4.18 -11.75
CA GLU A 76 0.35 -4.56 -10.40
C GLU A 76 -0.39 -5.91 -10.38
N GLU A 77 -1.13 -6.20 -11.46
CA GLU A 77 -1.88 -7.45 -11.61
C GLU A 77 -0.99 -8.67 -11.74
N ASP A 78 0.18 -8.51 -12.36
CA ASP A 78 1.17 -9.58 -12.57
C ASP A 78 2.09 -9.79 -11.37
N TYR A 79 2.06 -8.86 -10.41
CA TYR A 79 2.88 -8.95 -9.23
C TYR A 79 2.43 -10.07 -8.30
N LYS A 80 3.29 -11.07 -8.12
CA LYS A 80 3.08 -12.21 -7.21
C LYS A 80 4.16 -12.20 -6.12
N PRO A 81 3.89 -11.56 -4.99
CA PRO A 81 4.89 -11.47 -3.91
C PRO A 81 5.19 -12.83 -3.27
N GLU A 82 6.40 -12.99 -2.76
CA GLU A 82 6.81 -14.14 -1.96
C GLU A 82 6.05 -14.21 -0.62
N VAL A 83 5.67 -13.05 -0.10
CA VAL A 83 4.91 -12.88 1.13
C VAL A 83 3.73 -11.97 0.87
N THR A 84 2.58 -12.38 1.31
CA THR A 84 1.38 -11.55 1.41
C THR A 84 1.15 -11.13 2.86
N TYR A 85 0.17 -10.29 3.07
CA TYR A 85 -0.19 -9.79 4.38
C TYR A 85 -1.64 -10.12 4.69
N ARG A 86 -1.93 -10.39 5.96
CA ARG A 86 -3.29 -10.50 6.46
C ARG A 86 -3.47 -9.50 7.58
N ILE A 87 -4.60 -8.80 7.59
CA ILE A 87 -5.00 -7.92 8.69
C ILE A 87 -6.31 -8.41 9.28
N ARG A 88 -6.42 -8.36 10.59
CA ARG A 88 -7.64 -8.62 11.36
C ARG A 88 -7.94 -7.40 12.23
N ILE A 89 -9.19 -7.00 12.28
CA ILE A 89 -9.68 -5.91 13.12
C ILE A 89 -10.95 -6.40 13.82
N ALA A 90 -10.98 -6.32 15.15
CA ALA A 90 -12.07 -6.85 15.96
C ALA A 90 -12.36 -5.99 17.20
N ARG A 91 -13.48 -6.26 17.87
CA ARG A 91 -13.85 -5.61 19.13
C ARG A 91 -13.23 -6.28 20.37
N ASP A 92 -12.63 -7.45 20.21
CA ASP A 92 -11.99 -8.21 21.28
C ASP A 92 -10.56 -8.65 20.87
N PRO A 93 -9.66 -8.84 21.85
CA PRO A 93 -8.26 -9.15 21.56
C PRO A 93 -8.03 -10.57 21.05
N GLU A 94 -9.01 -11.47 21.12
CA GLU A 94 -8.93 -12.82 20.60
C GLU A 94 -9.54 -12.94 19.19
N PHE A 95 -10.00 -11.84 18.61
CA PHE A 95 -10.61 -11.77 17.27
C PHE A 95 -11.80 -12.72 17.08
N LYS A 96 -12.59 -12.92 18.12
CA LYS A 96 -13.83 -13.72 18.08
C LYS A 96 -14.99 -12.93 17.50
N SER A 97 -15.04 -11.62 17.78
CA SER A 97 -15.97 -10.67 17.18
C SER A 97 -15.29 -9.93 16.04
N GLU A 98 -15.04 -10.62 14.95
CA GLU A 98 -14.28 -10.12 13.84
C GLU A 98 -15.06 -9.07 13.05
N VAL A 99 -14.51 -7.86 12.95
CA VAL A 99 -15.11 -6.75 12.21
C VAL A 99 -14.68 -6.80 10.75
N ILE A 100 -13.38 -6.98 10.51
CA ILE A 100 -12.78 -7.05 9.19
C ILE A 100 -11.62 -8.04 9.20
N THR A 101 -11.55 -8.86 8.15
CA THR A 101 -10.35 -9.62 7.77
C THR A 101 -10.05 -9.34 6.31
N ALA A 102 -8.82 -9.03 5.98
CA ALA A 102 -8.40 -8.79 4.61
C ALA A 102 -7.01 -9.34 4.31
N GLU A 103 -6.84 -9.86 3.10
CA GLU A 103 -5.53 -10.22 2.55
C GLU A 103 -5.03 -9.11 1.63
N ARG A 104 -3.74 -8.78 1.74
CA ARG A 104 -3.11 -7.70 1.00
C ARG A 104 -1.79 -8.14 0.39
N LYS A 105 -1.47 -7.59 -0.76
CA LYS A 105 -0.13 -7.69 -1.37
C LYS A 105 0.85 -6.68 -0.79
N TRP A 106 0.33 -5.62 -0.18
CA TRP A 106 1.07 -4.46 0.32
C TRP A 106 0.89 -4.30 1.83
N ALA A 107 1.85 -3.69 2.48
CA ALA A 107 1.87 -3.49 3.93
C ALA A 107 0.95 -2.36 4.40
N PHE A 108 -0.21 -2.21 3.79
CA PHE A 108 -1.23 -1.24 4.20
C PHE A 108 -2.65 -1.73 3.88
N PHE A 109 -3.61 -1.16 4.61
CA PHE A 109 -5.04 -1.40 4.40
C PHE A 109 -5.85 -0.13 4.71
N ASN A 110 -6.72 0.24 3.79
CA ASN A 110 -7.68 1.31 3.97
C ASN A 110 -9.09 0.70 4.03
N PRO A 111 -9.72 0.61 5.21
CA PRO A 111 -11.11 0.18 5.28
C PRO A 111 -12.03 1.21 4.62
N PHE A 112 -13.03 0.72 3.88
CA PHE A 112 -14.07 1.57 3.29
C PHE A 112 -15.32 1.65 4.17
N LYS A 113 -15.19 1.27 5.43
CA LYS A 113 -16.26 1.24 6.41
C LYS A 113 -15.88 2.11 7.60
N LEU A 114 -16.78 2.97 8.04
CA LEU A 114 -16.64 3.69 9.30
C LEU A 114 -16.75 2.71 10.48
N PHE A 115 -15.90 2.91 11.46
CA PHE A 115 -15.99 2.19 12.73
C PHE A 115 -16.90 2.95 13.70
N GLU A 116 -17.68 2.21 14.47
CA GLU A 116 -18.41 2.78 15.61
C GLU A 116 -17.43 3.17 16.72
N LYS A 117 -17.83 4.12 17.55
CA LYS A 117 -17.07 4.56 18.72
C LYS A 117 -16.70 3.42 19.63
N GLY A 118 -15.54 3.54 20.28
CA GLY A 118 -15.04 2.60 21.24
C GLY A 118 -13.69 2.01 20.89
N LYS A 119 -13.29 1.02 21.67
CA LYS A 119 -12.02 0.33 21.52
C LYS A 119 -12.09 -0.75 20.46
N LEU A 120 -11.04 -0.80 19.63
CA LEU A 120 -10.81 -1.84 18.64
C LEU A 120 -9.42 -2.42 18.80
N TYR A 121 -9.27 -3.66 18.34
CA TYR A 121 -8.01 -4.39 18.30
C TYR A 121 -7.66 -4.71 16.85
N TRP A 122 -6.37 -4.73 16.53
CA TRP A 122 -5.92 -5.16 15.22
C TRP A 122 -4.59 -5.89 15.30
N GLN A 123 -4.36 -6.73 14.32
CA GLN A 123 -3.15 -7.54 14.19
C GLN A 123 -2.88 -7.73 12.70
N HIS A 124 -1.62 -7.67 12.30
CA HIS A 124 -1.22 -8.10 10.98
C HIS A 124 -0.42 -9.40 11.03
N ALA A 125 -0.33 -10.07 9.90
CA ALA A 125 0.47 -11.26 9.71
C ALA A 125 1.20 -11.20 8.38
N TYR A 126 2.40 -11.76 8.35
CA TYR A 126 3.10 -12.11 7.11
C TYR A 126 2.70 -13.54 6.76
N VAL A 127 2.27 -13.77 5.51
CA VAL A 127 1.83 -15.07 5.03
C VAL A 127 2.75 -15.51 3.90
N ASN A 128 3.48 -16.60 4.08
CA ASN A 128 4.36 -17.14 3.05
C ASN A 128 3.58 -17.95 1.99
N LYS A 129 4.26 -18.43 0.95
CA LYS A 129 3.64 -19.22 -0.14
C LYS A 129 3.00 -20.52 0.34
N GLU A 130 3.48 -21.11 1.43
CA GLU A 130 2.92 -22.32 2.04
C GLU A 130 1.72 -22.01 2.96
N GLY A 131 1.35 -20.74 3.11
CA GLY A 131 0.26 -20.31 3.97
C GLY A 131 0.62 -20.20 5.46
N LYS A 132 1.90 -20.31 5.82
CA LYS A 132 2.37 -20.13 7.19
C LYS A 132 2.33 -18.66 7.56
N GLU A 133 1.75 -18.36 8.72
CA GLU A 133 1.62 -17.02 9.26
C GLU A 133 2.69 -16.71 10.30
N GLU A 134 3.24 -15.49 10.22
CA GLU A 134 4.06 -14.86 11.25
C GLU A 134 3.26 -13.67 11.79
N LEU A 135 2.72 -13.81 13.00
CA LEU A 135 1.81 -12.84 13.60
C LEU A 135 2.56 -11.69 14.27
N SER A 136 2.06 -10.47 14.10
CA SER A 136 2.45 -9.32 14.90
C SER A 136 1.90 -9.41 16.33
N PRO A 137 2.35 -8.55 17.26
CA PRO A 137 1.60 -8.27 18.48
C PRO A 137 0.17 -7.79 18.16
N VAL A 138 -0.74 -7.94 19.13
CA VAL A 138 -2.06 -7.34 19.05
C VAL A 138 -2.00 -5.90 19.50
N TYR A 139 -2.40 -4.98 18.64
CA TYR A 139 -2.51 -3.56 18.92
C TYR A 139 -3.96 -3.18 19.23
N HIS A 140 -4.17 -2.08 19.92
CA HIS A 140 -5.49 -1.52 20.13
C HIS A 140 -5.50 -0.01 19.86
N PHE A 141 -6.65 0.52 19.51
CA PHE A 141 -6.89 1.94 19.29
C PHE A 141 -8.33 2.31 19.67
N TYR A 142 -8.62 3.60 19.72
CA TYR A 142 -9.92 4.12 20.10
C TYR A 142 -10.50 4.99 18.97
N ILE A 143 -11.78 4.80 18.69
CA ILE A 143 -12.61 5.72 17.90
C ILE A 143 -13.40 6.56 18.89
N ASP A 144 -13.18 7.87 18.86
CA ASP A 144 -13.81 8.85 19.78
C ASP A 144 -15.17 9.34 19.29
#